data_0d8d54dd4cf08d4c515dfe4e1816f211
#
_entry.id   0d8d54dd4cf08d4c515dfe4e1816f211
#
_cell.length_a   1.000
_cell.length_b   1.000
_cell.length_c   1.000
_cell.angle_alpha   90.00
_cell.angle_beta   90.00
_cell.angle_gamma   90.00
#
_symmetry.space_group_name_H-M   'P 1'
#
loop_
_entity.id
_entity.type
_entity.pdbx_description
1 polymer ?
#
loop_
_entity_poly.entity_id
_entity_poly.type
_entity_poly.pdbx_seq_one_letter_code
_entity_poly.pdbx_strand_id
1 'polypeptide(L)'
;MTEITSSDNKIIKHAAALKEKKYRDLYGEYLVEGLRGVSDTPRDVLRSIFCTKQNAEALKDYRCDVYIVTEKIMKKLSDTDNFSGIVAVAAKAEFPEFNGDYVVYLDRIRDPGNMGAIIRT
;
A
#
# COMPACT_ATOMS: atom_id res chain seq x y z
N MET A 1 -15.74 7.46 7.29
CA MET A 1 -14.30 7.60 7.62
C MET A 1 -14.16 7.77 9.14
N THR A 2 -13.17 7.12 9.70
CA THR A 2 -12.92 7.12 11.16
C THR A 2 -11.61 7.84 11.45
N GLU A 3 -11.59 8.70 12.47
CA GLU A 3 -10.35 9.35 12.92
C GLU A 3 -9.59 8.47 13.91
N ILE A 4 -8.27 8.37 13.73
CA ILE A 4 -7.34 7.73 14.67
C ILE A 4 -6.24 8.72 15.02
N THR A 5 -6.13 9.05 16.30
CA THR A 5 -5.17 10.03 16.81
C THR A 5 -4.03 9.41 17.63
N SER A 6 -4.17 8.15 18.07
CA SER A 6 -3.17 7.45 18.86
C SER A 6 -2.32 6.52 18.02
N SER A 7 -1.00 6.67 18.11
CA SER A 7 -0.03 5.76 17.50
C SER A 7 -0.06 4.35 18.13
N ASP A 8 -0.66 4.19 19.31
CA ASP A 8 -0.80 2.91 20.01
C ASP A 8 -2.03 2.12 19.58
N ASN A 9 -2.85 2.69 18.70
CA ASN A 9 -4.00 1.99 18.13
C ASN A 9 -3.53 0.71 17.40
N LYS A 10 -4.23 -0.38 17.63
CA LYS A 10 -3.89 -1.70 17.05
C LYS A 10 -3.86 -1.70 15.52
N ILE A 11 -4.73 -0.93 14.88
CA ILE A 11 -4.80 -0.78 13.42
C ILE A 11 -3.52 -0.10 12.90
N ILE A 12 -3.06 0.93 13.60
CA ILE A 12 -1.83 1.64 13.25
C ILE A 12 -0.60 0.74 13.48
N LYS A 13 -0.54 0.02 14.58
CA LYS A 13 0.55 -0.93 14.86
C LYS A 13 0.63 -2.04 13.82
N HIS A 14 -0.51 -2.56 13.39
CA HIS A 14 -0.58 -3.57 12.33
C HIS A 14 -0.03 -3.02 11.01
N ALA A 15 -0.52 -1.87 10.57
CA ALA A 15 -0.05 -1.24 9.34
C ALA A 15 1.45 -0.90 9.40
N ALA A 16 1.93 -0.33 10.50
CA ALA A 16 3.35 0.00 10.68
C ALA A 16 4.26 -1.25 10.66
N ALA A 17 3.79 -2.39 11.18
CA ALA A 17 4.52 -3.65 11.14
C ALA A 17 4.80 -4.13 9.70
N LEU A 18 3.94 -3.78 8.74
CA LEU A 18 4.09 -4.15 7.34
C LEU A 18 5.30 -3.49 6.64
N LYS A 19 5.98 -2.55 7.28
CA LYS A 19 7.28 -2.03 6.84
C LYS A 19 8.36 -3.12 6.88
N GLU A 20 8.20 -4.13 7.72
CA GLU A 20 9.10 -5.27 7.85
C GLU A 20 8.63 -6.47 7.03
N LYS A 21 9.55 -7.07 6.28
CA LYS A 21 9.27 -8.22 5.39
C LYS A 21 8.61 -9.38 6.13
N LYS A 22 9.07 -9.70 7.36
CA LYS A 22 8.52 -10.83 8.13
C LYS A 22 7.03 -10.69 8.41
N TYR A 23 6.54 -9.48 8.66
CA TYR A 23 5.11 -9.23 8.91
C TYR A 23 4.31 -9.18 7.61
N ARG A 24 4.89 -8.68 6.51
CA ARG A 24 4.25 -8.78 5.19
C ARG A 24 4.01 -10.24 4.80
N ASP A 25 4.98 -11.10 5.06
CA ASP A 25 4.87 -12.53 4.76
C ASP A 25 3.90 -13.24 5.72
N LEU A 26 3.92 -12.87 7.01
CA LEU A 26 3.02 -13.42 8.02
C LEU A 26 1.54 -13.09 7.75
N TYR A 27 1.24 -11.84 7.42
CA TYR A 27 -0.13 -11.36 7.20
C TYR A 27 -0.59 -11.46 5.76
N GLY A 28 0.30 -11.71 4.81
CA GLY A 28 -0.04 -11.70 3.39
C GLY A 28 -0.50 -10.32 2.90
N GLU A 29 0.08 -9.26 3.44
CA GLU A 29 -0.27 -7.87 3.17
C GLU A 29 0.98 -7.03 2.91
N TYR A 30 0.79 -5.87 2.27
CA TYR A 30 1.84 -4.89 2.02
C TYR A 30 1.30 -3.47 2.03
N LEU A 31 2.20 -2.49 2.11
CA LEU A 31 1.86 -1.08 2.06
C LEU A 31 1.99 -0.53 0.65
N VAL A 32 1.04 0.34 0.29
CA VAL A 32 1.05 1.13 -0.94
C VAL A 32 1.01 2.60 -0.55
N GLU A 33 1.97 3.40 -1.01
CA GLU A 33 2.07 4.81 -0.67
C GLU A 33 1.68 5.70 -1.85
N GLY A 34 0.94 6.76 -1.55
CA GLY A 34 0.53 7.79 -2.50
C GLY A 34 -0.76 7.49 -3.24
N LEU A 35 -1.45 8.58 -3.63
CA LEU A 35 -2.75 8.49 -4.31
C LEU A 35 -2.66 7.67 -5.60
N ARG A 36 -1.60 7.86 -6.39
CA ARG A 36 -1.41 7.13 -7.64
C ARG A 36 -1.26 5.63 -7.40
N GLY A 37 -0.39 5.23 -6.47
CA GLY A 37 -0.22 3.83 -6.12
C GLY A 37 -1.51 3.18 -5.66
N VAL A 38 -2.26 3.88 -4.80
CA VAL A 38 -3.56 3.41 -4.31
C VAL A 38 -4.59 3.32 -5.44
N SER A 39 -4.61 4.28 -6.37
CA SER A 39 -5.53 4.27 -7.52
C SER A 39 -5.23 3.12 -8.50
N ASP A 40 -3.96 2.79 -8.67
CA ASP A 40 -3.51 1.70 -9.55
C ASP A 40 -3.69 0.31 -8.91
N THR A 41 -3.92 0.26 -7.60
CA THR A 41 -4.15 -1.00 -6.87
C THR A 41 -5.59 -1.48 -7.07
N PRO A 42 -5.80 -2.76 -7.45
CA PRO A 42 -7.15 -3.30 -7.56
C PRO A 42 -7.95 -3.12 -6.27
N ARG A 43 -9.20 -2.68 -6.38
CA ARG A 43 -10.02 -2.31 -5.22
C ARG A 43 -10.38 -3.49 -4.32
N ASP A 44 -10.44 -4.68 -4.86
CA ASP A 44 -10.75 -5.92 -4.15
C ASP A 44 -9.63 -6.39 -3.23
N VAL A 45 -8.39 -5.99 -3.49
CA VAL A 45 -7.24 -6.29 -2.61
C VAL A 45 -6.97 -5.21 -1.57
N LEU A 46 -7.57 -4.01 -1.70
CA LEU A 46 -7.44 -2.96 -0.69
C LEU A 46 -8.17 -3.34 0.60
N ARG A 47 -7.47 -3.28 1.72
CA ARG A 47 -8.01 -3.59 3.07
C ARG A 47 -8.37 -2.34 3.83
N SER A 48 -7.46 -1.38 3.88
CA SER A 48 -7.66 -0.10 4.56
C SER A 48 -6.80 0.98 3.92
N ILE A 49 -7.23 2.24 4.06
CA ILE A 49 -6.48 3.41 3.61
C ILE A 49 -6.35 4.37 4.79
N PHE A 50 -5.15 4.88 4.98
CA PHE A 50 -4.83 5.92 5.95
C PHE A 50 -4.56 7.21 5.19
N CYS A 51 -5.12 8.32 5.63
CA CYS A 51 -4.89 9.60 5.00
C CYS A 51 -4.85 10.75 6.02
N THR A 52 -4.18 11.81 5.66
CA THR A 52 -4.32 13.09 6.37
C THR A 52 -5.66 13.74 6.03
N LYS A 53 -6.15 14.61 6.88
CA LYS A 53 -7.44 15.28 6.70
C LYS A 53 -7.60 15.96 5.34
N GLN A 54 -6.53 16.58 4.85
CA GLN A 54 -6.54 17.27 3.55
C GLN A 54 -6.74 16.33 2.34
N ASN A 55 -6.43 15.05 2.49
CA ASN A 55 -6.54 14.05 1.43
C ASN A 55 -7.84 13.22 1.51
N ALA A 56 -8.66 13.41 2.55
CA ALA A 56 -9.84 12.60 2.80
C ALA A 56 -10.87 12.67 1.65
N GLU A 57 -11.06 13.85 1.05
CA GLU A 57 -12.03 14.03 -0.03
C GLU A 57 -11.70 13.19 -1.27
N ALA A 58 -10.42 13.00 -1.59
CA ALA A 58 -9.97 12.19 -2.72
C ALA A 58 -10.29 10.69 -2.56
N LEU A 59 -10.64 10.26 -1.34
CA LEU A 59 -10.83 8.85 -0.98
C LEU A 59 -12.29 8.49 -0.67
N LYS A 60 -13.23 9.40 -0.84
CA LYS A 60 -14.64 9.19 -0.49
C LYS A 60 -15.31 8.03 -1.24
N ASP A 61 -14.87 7.71 -2.44
CA ASP A 61 -15.45 6.68 -3.30
C ASP A 61 -14.84 5.29 -3.07
N TYR A 62 -13.90 5.17 -2.12
CA TYR A 62 -13.34 3.88 -1.74
C TYR A 62 -14.27 3.14 -0.78
N ARG A 63 -14.48 1.85 -1.03
CA ARG A 63 -15.39 1.00 -0.23
C ARG A 63 -14.72 0.29 0.94
N CYS A 64 -13.38 0.34 1.02
CA CYS A 64 -12.66 -0.18 2.16
C CYS A 64 -12.66 0.82 3.32
N ASP A 65 -12.17 0.39 4.48
CA ASP A 65 -12.05 1.26 5.64
C ASP A 65 -11.06 2.41 5.37
N VAL A 66 -11.50 3.65 5.54
CA VAL A 66 -10.67 4.84 5.40
C VAL A 66 -10.51 5.51 6.76
N TYR A 67 -9.26 5.66 7.20
CA TYR A 67 -8.88 6.26 8.48
C TYR A 67 -8.21 7.60 8.26
N ILE A 68 -8.73 8.63 8.92
CA ILE A 68 -8.07 9.94 8.97
C ILE A 68 -7.09 9.91 10.15
N VAL A 69 -5.83 10.17 9.87
CA VAL A 69 -4.74 10.10 10.86
C VAL A 69 -3.98 11.41 10.95
N THR A 70 -3.28 11.60 12.06
CA THR A 70 -2.39 12.75 12.25
C THR A 70 -1.15 12.64 11.36
N GLU A 71 -0.49 13.77 11.10
CA GLU A 71 0.79 13.76 10.37
C GLU A 71 1.86 12.90 11.06
N LYS A 72 1.88 12.88 12.39
CA LYS A 72 2.78 12.04 13.18
C LYS A 72 2.58 10.55 12.86
N ILE A 73 1.32 10.10 12.81
CA ILE A 73 0.99 8.72 12.46
C ILE A 73 1.34 8.45 11.00
N MET A 74 1.03 9.39 10.11
CA MET A 74 1.34 9.25 8.69
C MET A 74 2.85 9.08 8.46
N LYS A 75 3.69 9.85 9.13
CA LYS A 75 5.16 9.68 9.07
C LYS A 75 5.62 8.30 9.56
N LYS A 76 4.94 7.74 10.56
CA LYS A 76 5.21 6.38 11.03
C LYS A 76 4.89 5.31 10.00
N LEU A 77 3.85 5.52 9.18
CA LEU A 77 3.40 4.59 8.15
C LEU A 77 4.16 4.73 6.83
N SER A 78 4.68 5.92 6.54
CA SER A 78 5.39 6.23 5.29
C SER A 78 6.87 5.85 5.37
N ASP A 79 7.44 5.43 4.24
CA ASP A 79 8.88 5.15 4.11
C ASP A 79 9.69 6.31 3.53
N THR A 80 9.02 7.37 3.09
CA THR A 80 9.67 8.50 2.41
C THR A 80 9.64 9.76 3.28
N ASP A 81 10.71 10.57 3.22
CA ASP A 81 10.76 11.87 3.89
C ASP A 81 9.71 12.85 3.34
N ASN A 82 9.34 12.68 2.07
CA ASN A 82 8.28 13.42 1.40
C ASN A 82 7.03 12.56 1.30
N PHE A 83 6.35 12.35 2.42
CA PHE A 83 5.14 11.54 2.43
C PHE A 83 3.99 12.23 1.67
N SER A 84 3.28 11.43 0.90
CA SER A 84 2.13 11.89 0.10
C SER A 84 0.88 12.18 0.95
N GLY A 85 0.90 11.79 2.23
CA GLY A 85 -0.25 11.87 3.12
C GLY A 85 -1.31 10.79 2.87
N ILE A 86 -0.99 9.77 2.10
CA ILE A 86 -1.88 8.61 1.84
C ILE A 86 -1.04 7.34 1.85
N VAL A 87 -1.47 6.36 2.65
CA VAL A 87 -0.89 5.00 2.70
C VAL A 87 -2.04 4.00 2.77
N ALA A 88 -1.98 2.94 1.98
CA ALA A 88 -2.96 1.85 2.03
C ALA A 88 -2.32 0.52 2.44
N VAL A 89 -3.12 -0.33 3.06
CA VAL A 89 -2.83 -1.75 3.26
C VAL A 89 -3.54 -2.53 2.17
N ALA A 90 -2.80 -3.34 1.44
CA ALA A 90 -3.33 -4.21 0.39
C ALA A 90 -2.94 -5.67 0.66
N ALA A 91 -3.84 -6.61 0.31
CA ALA A 91 -3.54 -8.02 0.36
C ALA A 91 -2.61 -8.42 -0.78
N LYS A 92 -1.65 -9.29 -0.52
CA LYS A 92 -0.85 -9.93 -1.56
C LYS A 92 -1.76 -10.78 -2.45
N ALA A 93 -1.60 -10.64 -3.76
CA ALA A 93 -2.27 -11.53 -4.70
C ALA A 93 -1.72 -12.96 -4.55
N GLU A 94 -2.61 -13.95 -4.60
CA GLU A 94 -2.21 -15.32 -4.83
C GLU A 94 -1.86 -15.48 -6.31
N PHE A 95 -0.67 -16.01 -6.59
CA PHE A 95 -0.28 -16.29 -7.95
C PHE A 95 -0.78 -17.70 -8.32
N PRO A 96 -1.63 -17.82 -9.35
CA PRO A 96 -2.00 -19.14 -9.86
C PRO A 96 -0.76 -19.85 -10.43
N GLU A 97 -0.83 -21.18 -10.54
CA GLU A 97 0.18 -21.93 -11.26
C GLU A 97 0.32 -21.38 -12.69
N PHE A 98 1.57 -21.32 -13.16
CA PHE A 98 1.84 -20.87 -14.51
C PHE A 98 1.25 -21.89 -15.53
N ASN A 99 0.39 -21.39 -16.41
CA ASN A 99 -0.24 -22.17 -17.48
C ASN A 99 -0.14 -21.50 -18.86
N GLY A 100 0.77 -20.56 -19.02
CA GLY A 100 0.98 -19.84 -20.28
C GLY A 100 1.96 -20.52 -21.22
N ASP A 101 1.91 -20.13 -22.50
CA ASP A 101 2.81 -20.65 -23.53
C ASP A 101 4.14 -19.91 -23.63
N TYR A 102 4.23 -18.72 -23.03
CA TYR A 102 5.39 -17.84 -23.10
C TYR A 102 5.82 -17.36 -21.74
N VAL A 103 7.14 -17.26 -21.54
CA VAL A 103 7.77 -16.71 -20.35
C VAL A 103 8.78 -15.62 -20.77
N VAL A 104 8.73 -14.48 -20.10
CA VAL A 104 9.75 -13.45 -20.22
C VAL A 104 10.67 -13.53 -19.00
N TYR A 105 11.95 -13.75 -19.24
CA TYR A 105 12.96 -13.77 -18.19
C TYR A 105 13.75 -12.45 -18.21
N LEU A 106 13.78 -11.75 -17.07
CA LEU A 106 14.49 -10.49 -16.91
C LEU A 106 15.76 -10.73 -16.08
N ASP A 107 16.92 -10.65 -16.75
CA ASP A 107 18.21 -10.83 -16.09
C ASP A 107 18.85 -9.50 -15.72
N ARG A 108 19.25 -9.36 -14.46
CA ARG A 108 20.03 -8.23 -13.92
C ARG A 108 19.39 -6.84 -14.11
N ILE A 109 18.08 -6.74 -14.12
CA ILE A 109 17.39 -5.45 -14.08
C ILE A 109 17.57 -4.84 -12.69
N ARG A 110 18.25 -3.71 -12.60
CA ARG A 110 18.59 -3.03 -11.33
C ARG A 110 17.70 -1.82 -11.06
N ASP A 111 17.27 -1.12 -12.11
CA ASP A 111 16.44 0.06 -11.97
C ASP A 111 14.95 -0.33 -11.84
N PRO A 112 14.30 0.02 -10.72
CA PRO A 112 12.86 -0.25 -10.53
C PRO A 112 11.97 0.42 -11.59
N GLY A 113 12.37 1.58 -12.10
CA GLY A 113 11.66 2.28 -13.19
C GLY A 113 11.64 1.48 -14.48
N ASN A 114 12.76 0.88 -14.85
CA ASN A 114 12.87 0.02 -16.05
C ASN A 114 12.07 -1.28 -15.87
N MET A 115 12.12 -1.88 -14.69
CA MET A 115 11.32 -3.06 -14.37
C MET A 115 9.82 -2.76 -14.49
N GLY A 116 9.36 -1.67 -13.90
CA GLY A 116 7.97 -1.23 -13.99
C GLY A 116 7.51 -0.92 -15.41
N ALA A 117 8.38 -0.30 -16.24
CA ALA A 117 8.08 -0.03 -17.63
C ALA A 117 7.88 -1.33 -18.44
N ILE A 118 8.72 -2.34 -18.23
CA ILE A 118 8.60 -3.65 -18.88
C ILE A 118 7.29 -4.35 -18.47
N ILE A 119 6.99 -4.36 -17.18
CA ILE A 119 5.76 -5.01 -16.65
C ILE A 119 4.49 -4.36 -17.23
N ARG A 120 4.48 -3.03 -17.40
CA ARG A 120 3.33 -2.32 -17.96
C ARG A 120 3.16 -2.47 -19.47
N THR A 121 4.18 -2.89 -20.18
CA THR A 121 4.11 -3.13 -21.62
C THR A 121 3.44 -4.47 -21.93
#